data_9efdd88682b87be83a6fe3a3c3f134f8
#
_entry.id   9efdd88682b87be83a6fe3a3c3f134f8
#
_cell.length_a   1.000
_cell.length_b   1.000
_cell.length_c   1.000
_cell.angle_alpha   90.00
_cell.angle_beta   90.00
_cell.angle_gamma   90.00
#
_symmetry.space_group_name_H-M   'P 1'
#
loop_
_entity.id
_entity.type
_entity.pdbx_description
1 polymer ?
#
loop_
_entity_poly.entity_id
_entity_poly.type
_entity_poly.pdbx_seq_one_letter_code
_entity_poly.pdbx_strand_id
1 'polypeptide(L)'
;MKKIISLSFALTLLFTLSFAKSYTGVADKIIGVYWSPKKDAKIEIYKKGDLYFGKSIWSSTNRKDIKNPNPALRQRDLSGVELFTNFVYKDGTYEDGKIYDPESGKTYDCKMSFIGKNLKVRGFIGISLFGRTEIFERLM
;
A
#
# COMPACT_ATOMS: atom_id res chain seq x y z
N MET A 1 29.93 45.12 -54.30
CA MET A 1 30.32 43.95 -53.46
C MET A 1 29.43 43.90 -52.25
N LYS A 2 28.48 42.99 -52.25
CA LYS A 2 27.56 42.81 -51.10
C LYS A 2 28.13 41.73 -50.20
N LYS A 3 28.51 42.10 -48.97
CA LYS A 3 28.92 41.13 -47.93
C LYS A 3 27.68 40.52 -47.33
N ILE A 4 27.48 39.22 -47.53
CA ILE A 4 26.45 38.44 -46.88
C ILE A 4 26.99 38.02 -45.51
N ILE A 5 26.42 38.59 -44.45
CA ILE A 5 26.70 38.18 -43.06
C ILE A 5 25.80 37.02 -42.77
N SER A 6 26.39 35.83 -42.75
CA SER A 6 25.70 34.61 -42.30
C SER A 6 25.57 34.64 -40.78
N LEU A 7 24.35 34.84 -40.28
CA LEU A 7 24.04 34.78 -38.87
C LEU A 7 23.72 33.31 -38.53
N SER A 8 24.76 32.63 -38.03
CA SER A 8 24.60 31.24 -37.52
C SER A 8 23.88 31.32 -36.20
N PHE A 9 22.59 30.89 -36.20
CA PHE A 9 21.79 30.78 -35.00
C PHE A 9 22.07 29.39 -34.40
N ALA A 10 22.99 29.34 -33.43
CA ALA A 10 23.26 28.16 -32.63
C ALA A 10 22.12 27.98 -31.62
N LEU A 11 21.18 27.08 -31.94
CA LEU A 11 20.12 26.68 -31.05
C LEU A 11 20.70 25.74 -29.98
N THR A 12 21.13 26.31 -28.86
CA THR A 12 21.52 25.54 -27.67
C THR A 12 20.26 24.99 -27.01
N LEU A 13 19.98 23.71 -27.27
CA LEU A 13 18.94 22.95 -26.60
C LEU A 13 19.38 22.70 -25.14
N LEU A 14 18.95 23.56 -24.22
CA LEU A 14 19.10 23.32 -22.79
C LEU A 14 18.22 22.13 -22.41
N PHE A 15 18.83 20.95 -22.30
CA PHE A 15 18.23 19.80 -21.69
C PHE A 15 18.19 20.02 -20.18
N THR A 16 17.11 20.62 -19.67
CA THR A 16 16.86 20.67 -18.23
C THR A 16 16.52 19.26 -17.77
N LEU A 17 17.52 18.56 -17.21
CA LEU A 17 17.25 17.37 -16.40
C LEU A 17 16.43 17.81 -15.19
N SER A 18 15.11 17.69 -15.30
CA SER A 18 14.23 17.73 -14.13
C SER A 18 14.53 16.50 -13.29
N PHE A 19 15.42 16.64 -12.31
CA PHE A 19 15.48 15.71 -11.20
C PHE A 19 14.13 15.81 -10.50
N ALA A 20 13.24 14.87 -10.80
CA ALA A 20 12.05 14.64 -9.99
C ALA A 20 12.57 14.30 -8.58
N LYS A 21 12.54 15.29 -7.70
CA LYS A 21 12.81 15.11 -6.28
C LYS A 21 11.75 14.14 -5.81
N SER A 22 12.15 12.91 -5.54
CA SER A 22 11.29 11.91 -4.93
C SER A 22 10.91 12.45 -3.54
N TYR A 23 9.82 13.19 -3.50
CA TYR A 23 9.17 13.46 -2.24
C TYR A 23 8.67 12.10 -1.77
N THR A 24 9.37 11.51 -0.80
CA THR A 24 8.75 10.54 0.10
C THR A 24 7.67 11.34 0.82
N GLY A 25 6.53 11.48 0.16
CA GLY A 25 5.47 12.35 0.61
C GLY A 25 4.88 11.82 1.90
N VAL A 26 4.11 12.64 2.58
CA VAL A 26 3.32 12.26 3.77
C VAL A 26 2.54 10.96 3.54
N ALA A 27 2.13 10.71 2.31
CA ALA A 27 1.47 9.49 1.87
C ALA A 27 2.31 8.21 2.06
N ASP A 28 3.61 8.27 1.82
CA ASP A 28 4.50 7.11 1.92
C ASP A 28 4.89 6.75 3.37
N LYS A 29 4.46 7.56 4.33
CA LYS A 29 4.65 7.29 5.76
C LYS A 29 4.09 5.93 6.20
N ILE A 30 3.09 5.40 5.49
CA ILE A 30 2.49 4.10 5.79
C ILE A 30 3.41 2.92 5.45
N ILE A 31 4.37 3.11 4.54
CA ILE A 31 5.28 2.04 4.12
C ILE A 31 6.09 1.58 5.33
N GLY A 32 6.08 0.28 5.57
CA GLY A 32 6.77 -0.33 6.71
C GLY A 32 6.16 -1.67 7.09
N VAL A 33 6.60 -2.19 8.21
CA VAL A 33 6.17 -3.49 8.74
C VAL A 33 5.37 -3.28 10.02
N TYR A 34 4.29 -4.03 10.15
CA TYR A 34 3.36 -3.94 11.26
C TYR A 34 3.03 -5.33 11.81
N TRP A 35 2.86 -5.41 13.12
CA TRP A 35 2.26 -6.57 13.75
C TRP A 35 0.76 -6.63 13.47
N SER A 36 0.24 -7.82 13.19
CA SER A 36 -1.19 -8.09 13.28
C SER A 36 -1.71 -7.81 14.69
N PRO A 37 -3.01 -7.58 14.89
CA PRO A 37 -3.57 -7.30 16.22
C PRO A 37 -3.27 -8.37 17.25
N LYS A 38 -3.24 -9.64 16.84
CA LYS A 38 -2.90 -10.79 17.69
C LYS A 38 -1.40 -11.06 17.81
N LYS A 39 -0.57 -10.28 17.12
CA LYS A 39 0.90 -10.47 17.01
C LYS A 39 1.33 -11.86 16.49
N ASP A 40 0.47 -12.50 15.75
CA ASP A 40 0.69 -13.80 15.12
C ASP A 40 1.15 -13.72 13.66
N ALA A 41 1.17 -12.51 13.09
CA ALA A 41 1.66 -12.25 11.75
C ALA A 41 2.34 -10.88 11.65
N LYS A 42 3.23 -10.73 10.68
CA LYS A 42 3.82 -9.45 10.26
C LYS A 42 3.35 -9.10 8.87
N ILE A 43 2.90 -7.87 8.72
CA ILE A 43 2.37 -7.34 7.47
C ILE A 43 3.30 -6.23 6.97
N GLU A 44 3.79 -6.37 5.76
CA GLU A 44 4.55 -5.33 5.07
C GLU A 44 3.63 -4.49 4.21
N ILE A 45 3.54 -3.20 4.50
CA ILE A 45 2.85 -2.23 3.63
C ILE A 45 3.86 -1.69 2.62
N TYR A 46 3.49 -1.69 1.35
CA TYR A 46 4.31 -1.24 0.25
C TYR A 46 3.48 -0.52 -0.82
N LYS A 47 4.15 0.13 -1.75
CA LYS A 47 3.53 0.91 -2.83
C LYS A 47 3.77 0.25 -4.18
N LYS A 48 2.72 0.20 -4.99
CA LYS A 48 2.75 -0.17 -6.41
C LYS A 48 2.05 0.92 -7.22
N GLY A 49 2.78 1.63 -8.09
CA GLY A 49 2.24 2.83 -8.72
C GLY A 49 1.85 3.87 -7.69
N ASP A 50 0.60 4.33 -7.72
CA ASP A 50 0.05 5.31 -6.77
C ASP A 50 -0.79 4.67 -5.67
N LEU A 51 -0.83 3.33 -5.60
CA LEU A 51 -1.63 2.58 -4.66
C LEU A 51 -0.78 1.86 -3.61
N TYR A 52 -1.38 1.67 -2.43
CA TYR A 52 -0.75 0.97 -1.33
C TYR A 52 -1.37 -0.41 -1.15
N PHE A 53 -0.50 -1.36 -0.83
CA PHE A 53 -0.80 -2.78 -0.64
C PHE A 53 -0.16 -3.28 0.63
N GLY A 54 -0.61 -4.42 1.13
CA GLY A 54 0.02 -5.06 2.27
C GLY A 54 0.00 -6.57 2.12
N LYS A 55 1.14 -7.20 2.38
CA LYS A 55 1.29 -8.66 2.32
C LYS A 55 1.76 -9.21 3.66
N SER A 56 1.34 -10.42 3.96
CA SER A 56 1.91 -11.18 5.07
C SER A 56 3.34 -11.59 4.72
N ILE A 57 4.30 -11.25 5.57
CA ILE A 57 5.71 -11.65 5.38
C ILE A 57 6.19 -12.66 6.40
N TRP A 58 5.43 -12.87 7.46
CA TRP A 58 5.72 -13.83 8.51
C TRP A 58 4.44 -14.20 9.27
N SER A 59 4.35 -15.44 9.70
CA SER A 59 3.30 -15.95 10.57
C SER A 59 3.91 -16.85 11.64
N SER A 60 3.38 -16.80 12.86
CA SER A 60 3.83 -17.65 13.97
C SER A 60 3.60 -19.13 13.75
N THR A 61 2.72 -19.48 12.80
CA THR A 61 2.41 -20.86 12.40
C THR A 61 2.32 -20.92 10.88
N ASN A 62 2.73 -22.06 10.31
CA ASN A 62 2.59 -22.31 8.88
C ASN A 62 1.12 -22.59 8.52
N ARG A 63 0.32 -21.52 8.50
CA ARG A 63 -1.10 -21.62 8.16
C ARG A 63 -1.31 -21.58 6.66
N LYS A 64 -2.22 -22.43 6.20
CA LYS A 64 -2.73 -22.42 4.83
C LYS A 64 -3.99 -21.56 4.75
N ASP A 65 -4.29 -21.11 3.55
CA ASP A 65 -5.45 -20.29 3.24
C ASP A 65 -6.73 -21.15 3.05
N ILE A 66 -6.99 -22.02 4.02
CA ILE A 66 -7.98 -23.10 3.93
C ILE A 66 -9.41 -22.62 3.71
N LYS A 67 -9.71 -21.40 4.12
CA LYS A 67 -11.05 -20.79 3.98
C LYS A 67 -11.18 -19.91 2.74
N ASN A 68 -10.18 -19.91 1.86
CA ASN A 68 -10.27 -19.15 0.63
C ASN A 68 -11.50 -19.57 -0.19
N PRO A 69 -12.32 -18.63 -0.66
CA PRO A 69 -13.48 -18.96 -1.50
C PRO A 69 -13.09 -19.65 -2.81
N ASN A 70 -11.87 -19.41 -3.31
CA ASN A 70 -11.30 -20.15 -4.44
C ASN A 70 -10.62 -21.44 -3.94
N PRO A 71 -11.16 -22.64 -4.23
CA PRO A 71 -10.55 -23.89 -3.78
C PRO A 71 -9.10 -24.09 -4.22
N ALA A 72 -8.72 -23.56 -5.38
CA ALA A 72 -7.36 -23.66 -5.92
C ALA A 72 -6.30 -22.94 -5.04
N LEU A 73 -6.73 -21.99 -4.20
CA LEU A 73 -5.85 -21.22 -3.32
C LEU A 73 -5.77 -21.73 -1.89
N ARG A 74 -6.57 -22.72 -1.51
CA ARG A 74 -6.67 -23.21 -0.12
C ARG A 74 -5.40 -23.88 0.40
N GLN A 75 -4.54 -24.36 -0.48
CA GLN A 75 -3.28 -25.02 -0.11
C GLN A 75 -2.09 -24.07 -0.09
N ARG A 76 -2.26 -22.81 -0.50
CA ARG A 76 -1.17 -21.83 -0.45
C ARG A 76 -0.83 -21.45 0.99
N ASP A 77 0.43 -21.16 1.24
CA ASP A 77 0.86 -20.57 2.50
C ASP A 77 0.33 -19.14 2.61
N LEU A 78 -0.05 -18.72 3.82
CA LEU A 78 -0.45 -17.33 4.07
C LEU A 78 0.73 -16.35 4.00
N SER A 79 1.96 -16.83 4.19
CA SER A 79 3.15 -16.01 3.97
C SER A 79 3.27 -15.61 2.50
N GLY A 80 3.43 -14.32 2.23
CA GLY A 80 3.48 -13.75 0.89
C GLY A 80 2.11 -13.38 0.31
N VAL A 81 1.01 -13.75 0.97
CA VAL A 81 -0.34 -13.40 0.49
C VAL A 81 -0.61 -11.92 0.70
N GLU A 82 -1.07 -11.27 -0.35
CA GLU A 82 -1.54 -9.88 -0.33
C GLU A 82 -2.88 -9.83 0.39
N LEU A 83 -2.88 -9.20 1.58
CA LEU A 83 -4.07 -9.09 2.44
C LEU A 83 -4.75 -7.72 2.29
N PHE A 84 -3.98 -6.68 2.06
CA PHE A 84 -4.44 -5.31 1.84
C PHE A 84 -4.22 -4.93 0.38
N THR A 85 -5.23 -4.40 -0.30
CA THR A 85 -5.16 -4.09 -1.72
C THR A 85 -5.77 -2.75 -2.06
N ASN A 86 -5.14 -2.04 -3.01
CA ASN A 86 -5.69 -0.88 -3.72
C ASN A 86 -6.03 0.35 -2.86
N PHE A 87 -5.29 0.63 -1.80
CA PHE A 87 -5.53 1.83 -1.00
C PHE A 87 -5.03 3.09 -1.71
N VAL A 88 -5.85 4.13 -1.66
CA VAL A 88 -5.53 5.48 -2.15
C VAL A 88 -5.33 6.40 -0.96
N TYR A 89 -4.25 7.19 -0.96
CA TYR A 89 -4.06 8.22 0.07
C TYR A 89 -4.92 9.45 -0.22
N LYS A 90 -5.69 9.87 0.78
CA LYS A 90 -6.56 11.07 0.74
C LYS A 90 -6.47 11.81 2.07
N ASP A 91 -5.76 12.92 2.10
CA ASP A 91 -5.72 13.85 3.25
C ASP A 91 -5.51 13.19 4.62
N GLY A 92 -4.51 12.32 4.75
CA GLY A 92 -4.17 11.66 6.01
C GLY A 92 -4.84 10.31 6.23
N THR A 93 -5.71 9.87 5.33
CA THR A 93 -6.34 8.55 5.35
C THR A 93 -5.99 7.74 4.10
N TYR A 94 -6.08 6.43 4.21
CA TYR A 94 -5.89 5.49 3.09
C TYR A 94 -7.23 4.80 2.87
N GLU A 95 -7.84 5.06 1.74
CA GLU A 95 -9.24 4.72 1.45
C GLU A 95 -9.38 3.86 0.21
N ASP A 96 -10.60 3.43 -0.08
CA ASP A 96 -11.02 2.66 -1.26
C ASP A 96 -10.31 1.30 -1.38
N GLY A 97 -9.65 0.86 -0.32
CA GLY A 97 -8.98 -0.43 -0.29
C GLY A 97 -9.87 -1.58 0.16
N LYS A 98 -9.30 -2.77 0.07
CA LYS A 98 -9.89 -4.02 0.54
C LYS A 98 -8.95 -4.71 1.52
N ILE A 99 -9.54 -5.44 2.48
CA ILE A 99 -8.80 -6.35 3.35
C ILE A 99 -9.36 -7.76 3.21
N TYR A 100 -8.49 -8.72 2.91
CA TYR A 100 -8.81 -10.14 2.96
C TYR A 100 -8.52 -10.70 4.34
N ASP A 101 -9.50 -11.34 4.94
CA ASP A 101 -9.38 -12.02 6.23
C ASP A 101 -9.29 -13.55 6.02
N PRO A 102 -8.10 -14.16 6.20
CA PRO A 102 -7.95 -15.60 6.03
C PRO A 102 -8.69 -16.43 7.08
N GLU A 103 -9.02 -15.85 8.23
CA GLU A 103 -9.74 -16.58 9.28
C GLU A 103 -11.20 -16.83 8.91
N SER A 104 -11.81 -15.93 8.16
CA SER A 104 -13.17 -16.06 7.66
C SER A 104 -13.26 -16.42 6.17
N GLY A 105 -12.20 -16.20 5.40
CA GLY A 105 -12.18 -16.30 3.94
C GLY A 105 -12.93 -15.17 3.25
N LYS A 106 -13.21 -14.07 3.94
CA LYS A 106 -13.99 -12.94 3.44
C LYS A 106 -13.08 -11.75 3.11
N THR A 107 -13.53 -10.96 2.16
CA THR A 107 -12.92 -9.68 1.81
C THR A 107 -13.87 -8.55 2.19
N TYR A 108 -13.33 -7.55 2.88
CA TYR A 108 -14.08 -6.39 3.35
C TYR A 108 -13.58 -5.13 2.66
N ASP A 109 -14.45 -4.13 2.53
CA ASP A 109 -14.02 -2.75 2.30
C ASP A 109 -13.18 -2.29 3.48
N CYS A 110 -12.17 -1.47 3.22
CA CYS A 110 -11.23 -1.11 4.26
C CYS A 110 -10.73 0.32 4.09
N LYS A 111 -10.54 0.98 5.23
CA LYS A 111 -9.79 2.24 5.30
C LYS A 111 -8.81 2.20 6.46
N MET A 112 -7.71 2.93 6.31
CA MET A 112 -6.65 3.02 7.31
C MET A 112 -6.33 4.47 7.64
N SER A 113 -5.90 4.69 8.87
CA SER A 113 -5.36 5.97 9.34
C SER A 113 -4.33 5.72 10.43
N PHE A 114 -3.52 6.73 10.75
CA PHE A 114 -2.60 6.61 11.86
C PHE A 114 -3.27 6.91 13.20
N ILE A 115 -2.85 6.17 14.22
CA ILE A 115 -3.01 6.51 15.62
C ILE A 115 -1.61 6.45 16.26
N GLY A 116 -1.00 7.62 16.51
CA GLY A 116 0.43 7.69 16.81
C GLY A 116 1.27 7.12 15.68
N LYS A 117 2.11 6.13 15.97
CA LYS A 117 2.91 5.39 14.96
C LYS A 117 2.20 4.16 14.39
N ASN A 118 1.09 3.76 14.98
CA ASN A 118 0.36 2.54 14.64
C ASN A 118 -0.71 2.80 13.58
N LEU A 119 -1.14 1.75 12.90
CA LEU A 119 -2.25 1.81 11.95
C LEU A 119 -3.56 1.42 12.62
N LYS A 120 -4.53 2.30 12.52
CA LYS A 120 -5.93 2.00 12.76
C LYS A 120 -6.55 1.51 11.46
N VAL A 121 -6.95 0.25 11.42
CA VAL A 121 -7.49 -0.45 10.26
C VAL A 121 -8.97 -0.72 10.51
N ARG A 122 -9.83 -0.22 9.64
CA ARG A 122 -11.27 -0.39 9.74
C ARG A 122 -11.81 -1.13 8.53
N GLY A 123 -12.21 -2.39 8.76
CA GLY A 123 -12.92 -3.22 7.79
C GLY A 123 -14.43 -3.09 7.95
N PHE A 124 -15.16 -3.07 6.83
CA PHE A 124 -16.62 -2.91 6.84
C PHE A 124 -17.27 -3.49 5.58
N ILE A 125 -18.58 -3.67 5.63
CA ILE A 125 -19.42 -4.04 4.49
C ILE A 125 -20.40 -2.89 4.25
N GLY A 126 -20.41 -2.34 3.04
CA GLY A 126 -21.26 -1.21 2.68
C GLY A 126 -20.74 0.11 3.22
N ILE A 127 -21.10 0.48 4.43
CA ILE A 127 -20.70 1.76 5.06
C ILE A 127 -19.81 1.53 6.29
N SER A 128 -18.85 2.42 6.48
CA SER A 128 -17.84 2.26 7.56
C SER A 128 -18.42 2.37 8.98
N LEU A 129 -19.65 2.87 9.14
CA LEU A 129 -20.34 2.97 10.43
C LEU A 129 -20.49 1.59 11.09
N PHE A 130 -20.76 0.54 10.32
CA PHE A 130 -20.97 -0.82 10.80
C PHE A 130 -19.70 -1.70 10.69
N GLY A 131 -18.54 -1.07 10.71
CA GLY A 131 -17.27 -1.76 10.58
C GLY A 131 -16.68 -2.19 11.92
N ARG A 132 -15.59 -2.97 11.82
CA ARG A 132 -14.72 -3.36 12.91
C ARG A 132 -13.38 -2.66 12.78
N THR A 133 -12.88 -2.12 13.88
CA THR A 133 -11.57 -1.45 13.92
C THR A 133 -10.56 -2.30 14.69
N GLU A 134 -9.37 -2.44 14.11
CA GLU A 134 -8.24 -3.12 14.73
C GLU A 134 -6.97 -2.24 14.63
N ILE A 135 -6.06 -2.44 15.55
CA ILE A 135 -4.79 -1.71 15.61
C ILE A 135 -3.65 -2.64 15.19
N PHE A 136 -2.90 -2.20 14.20
CA PHE A 136 -1.68 -2.84 13.74
C PHE A 136 -0.49 -2.05 14.26
N GLU A 137 0.29 -2.66 15.12
CA GLU A 137 1.42 -2.00 15.78
C GLU A 137 2.64 -1.95 14.86
N ARG A 138 3.17 -0.76 14.63
CA ARG A 138 4.36 -0.59 13.79
C ARG A 138 5.60 -1.20 14.45
N LEU A 139 6.31 -2.02 13.69
CA LEU A 139 7.66 -2.41 14.04
C LEU A 139 8.62 -1.23 13.79
N MET A 140 9.61 -1.08 14.66
CA MET A 140 10.64 -0.04 14.52
C MET A 140 11.51 -0.31 13.29
#